data_0800ac2f64eeaed7500daf0f4aa03ba7
#
_entry.id   0800ac2f64eeaed7500daf0f4aa03ba7
#
_cell.length_a   1.000
_cell.length_b   1.000
_cell.length_c   1.000
_cell.angle_alpha   90.00
_cell.angle_beta   90.00
_cell.angle_gamma   90.00
#
_symmetry.space_group_name_H-M   'P 1'
#
loop_
_entity.id
_entity.type
_entity.pdbx_description
1 polymer ?
#
loop_
_entity_poly.entity_id
_entity_poly.type
_entity_poly.pdbx_seq_one_letter_code
_entity_poly.pdbx_strand_id
1 'polypeptide(L)'
;MRPNKSLVPLAAITAFLLLAVFTRSGENNHIDLDLGVLMIPDLKSSVDTIDSIVIRKGGDGMNLRREGDLWRCESADGYPVRNERVRRFLMQLSQLEQREAKTSDPARHHAMNLALPDPDGNTTEVELLSGANTLFHLLLGRQQWQPKATFARLAQKDQTYKCKGHIDFDINPVSWMQTTFCELQSGSIRKVQMGRMTLVPSSDSLGATPNVWALKTDGGEPISEAIQNSARTSLPAWPVRLDFDSVRSRTEHPLSPESAVLRFETIEGQLEVSLDLGDTADTGAWCTIDFNPGLGQKPQAAWSQWSKWSFHLPDWRVSAVREIWEGLKGP
;
A
#
# COMPACT_ATOMS: atom_id res chain seq x y z
N MET A 1 4.82 81.04 -1.52
CA MET A 1 5.07 79.67 -1.10
C MET A 1 6.19 79.07 -1.95
N ARG A 2 7.36 78.83 -1.37
CA ARG A 2 8.47 78.21 -2.11
C ARG A 2 8.29 76.71 -2.12
N PRO A 3 8.33 76.02 -3.28
CA PRO A 3 8.21 74.57 -3.31
C PRO A 3 9.40 73.92 -2.61
N ASN A 4 9.10 72.95 -1.75
CA ASN A 4 10.09 72.22 -0.95
C ASN A 4 10.97 71.38 -1.88
N LYS A 5 12.24 71.83 -2.08
CA LYS A 5 13.20 71.21 -3.03
C LYS A 5 13.51 69.73 -2.78
N SER A 6 13.13 69.21 -1.62
CA SER A 6 13.29 67.80 -1.24
C SER A 6 12.20 66.85 -1.74
N LEU A 7 11.05 67.36 -2.19
CA LEU A 7 9.93 66.54 -2.72
C LEU A 7 10.12 66.14 -4.19
N VAL A 8 10.92 66.86 -4.94
CA VAL A 8 11.15 66.60 -6.39
C VAL A 8 11.93 65.29 -6.59
N PRO A 9 13.04 64.99 -5.86
CA PRO A 9 13.73 63.72 -6.04
C PRO A 9 12.92 62.51 -5.55
N LEU A 10 12.08 62.67 -4.51
CA LEU A 10 11.22 61.60 -4.02
C LEU A 10 10.15 61.24 -5.05
N ALA A 11 9.52 62.22 -5.67
CA ALA A 11 8.52 62.02 -6.76
C ALA A 11 9.15 61.36 -8.00
N ALA A 12 10.39 61.72 -8.34
CA ALA A 12 11.12 61.11 -9.45
C ALA A 12 11.47 59.60 -9.16
N ILE A 13 11.88 59.29 -7.93
CA ILE A 13 12.17 57.90 -7.52
C ILE A 13 10.89 57.06 -7.53
N THR A 14 9.78 57.60 -7.00
CA THR A 14 8.48 56.87 -7.05
C THR A 14 7.97 56.70 -8.46
N ALA A 15 8.09 57.66 -9.32
CA ALA A 15 7.72 57.55 -10.74
C ALA A 15 8.60 56.54 -11.47
N PHE A 16 9.90 56.48 -11.17
CA PHE A 16 10.80 55.48 -11.76
C PHE A 16 10.53 54.08 -11.27
N LEU A 17 10.20 53.87 -9.97
CA LEU A 17 9.80 52.60 -9.42
C LEU A 17 8.45 52.11 -9.99
N LEU A 18 7.48 53.01 -10.15
CA LEU A 18 6.22 52.70 -10.83
C LEU A 18 6.43 52.30 -12.30
N LEU A 19 7.29 53.07 -13.03
CA LEU A 19 7.63 52.75 -14.40
C LEU A 19 8.35 51.36 -14.49
N ALA A 20 9.29 51.08 -13.58
CA ALA A 20 9.98 49.81 -13.53
C ALA A 20 9.05 48.64 -13.19
N VAL A 21 8.03 48.84 -12.36
CA VAL A 21 6.98 47.88 -12.10
C VAL A 21 6.09 47.67 -13.34
N PHE A 22 5.70 48.76 -14.01
CA PHE A 22 4.89 48.66 -15.24
C PHE A 22 5.64 48.01 -16.39
N THR A 23 6.93 48.30 -16.59
CA THR A 23 7.73 47.65 -17.63
C THR A 23 8.01 46.18 -17.33
N ARG A 24 8.13 45.81 -16.04
CA ARG A 24 8.30 44.41 -15.63
C ARG A 24 7.01 43.59 -15.64
N SER A 25 5.85 44.28 -15.56
CA SER A 25 4.51 43.65 -15.73
C SER A 25 4.13 43.44 -17.21
N GLY A 26 4.89 43.99 -18.15
CA GLY A 26 4.59 43.92 -19.60
C GLY A 26 5.06 42.66 -20.31
N GLU A 27 5.82 41.75 -19.63
CA GLU A 27 6.10 40.40 -20.13
C GLU A 27 5.15 39.36 -19.49
N ASN A 28 3.88 39.72 -19.37
CA ASN A 28 2.85 38.71 -19.33
C ASN A 28 2.73 38.19 -20.76
N ASN A 29 3.51 37.18 -21.10
CA ASN A 29 3.06 36.23 -22.10
C ASN A 29 1.68 35.76 -21.63
N HIS A 30 0.63 36.36 -22.17
CA HIS A 30 -0.68 35.78 -22.15
C HIS A 30 -0.57 34.48 -22.97
N ILE A 31 -0.03 33.45 -22.35
CA ILE A 31 -0.32 32.10 -22.76
C ILE A 31 -1.82 32.01 -22.59
N ASP A 32 -2.53 31.75 -23.66
CA ASP A 32 -3.96 31.47 -23.68
C ASP A 32 -4.10 30.21 -22.79
N LEU A 33 -4.34 30.45 -21.49
CA LEU A 33 -4.36 29.40 -20.50
C LEU A 33 -5.75 28.81 -20.57
N ASP A 34 -5.85 27.61 -21.10
CA ASP A 34 -7.04 26.73 -21.01
C ASP A 34 -7.36 26.39 -19.57
N LEU A 35 -7.60 27.42 -18.76
CA LEU A 35 -8.00 27.24 -17.36
C LEU A 35 -9.40 26.65 -17.32
N GLY A 36 -9.56 25.58 -16.52
CA GLY A 36 -10.82 24.85 -16.44
C GLY A 36 -10.88 23.64 -17.38
N VAL A 37 -9.84 23.40 -18.17
CA VAL A 37 -9.70 22.20 -19.00
C VAL A 37 -9.12 21.05 -18.18
N LEU A 38 -9.50 19.83 -18.52
CA LEU A 38 -8.93 18.63 -17.91
C LEU A 38 -7.44 18.52 -18.26
N MET A 39 -6.65 18.06 -17.30
CA MET A 39 -5.21 17.82 -17.53
C MET A 39 -4.97 16.76 -18.61
N ILE A 40 -5.88 15.78 -18.70
CA ILE A 40 -5.88 14.71 -19.68
C ILE A 40 -7.31 14.55 -20.21
N PRO A 41 -7.73 15.34 -21.24
CA PRO A 41 -9.10 15.32 -21.74
C PRO A 41 -9.56 13.94 -22.21
N ASP A 42 -8.67 13.19 -22.89
CA ASP A 42 -8.99 11.92 -23.53
C ASP A 42 -8.94 10.71 -22.58
N LEU A 43 -8.50 10.90 -21.32
CA LEU A 43 -8.35 9.77 -20.38
C LEU A 43 -9.68 9.08 -20.13
N LYS A 44 -10.75 9.82 -19.96
CA LYS A 44 -12.08 9.25 -19.67
C LYS A 44 -12.57 8.27 -20.75
N SER A 45 -12.30 8.57 -22.03
CA SER A 45 -12.66 7.71 -23.15
C SER A 45 -11.70 6.54 -23.35
N SER A 46 -10.49 6.63 -22.80
CA SER A 46 -9.42 5.64 -22.97
C SER A 46 -9.27 4.69 -21.78
N VAL A 47 -10.03 4.86 -20.69
CA VAL A 47 -9.88 4.07 -19.45
C VAL A 47 -9.95 2.56 -19.71
N ASP A 48 -10.86 2.13 -20.58
CA ASP A 48 -11.06 0.69 -20.87
C ASP A 48 -9.92 0.09 -21.69
N THR A 49 -9.13 0.91 -22.38
CA THR A 49 -7.96 0.46 -23.16
C THR A 49 -6.68 0.39 -22.35
N ILE A 50 -6.68 0.97 -21.15
CA ILE A 50 -5.51 0.94 -20.25
C ILE A 50 -5.41 -0.47 -19.66
N ASP A 51 -4.27 -1.11 -19.88
CA ASP A 51 -3.94 -2.43 -19.35
C ASP A 51 -2.71 -2.44 -18.43
N SER A 52 -1.96 -1.32 -18.36
CA SER A 52 -0.84 -1.17 -17.45
C SER A 52 -0.75 0.23 -16.86
N ILE A 53 -0.37 0.30 -15.59
CA ILE A 53 -0.14 1.53 -14.83
C ILE A 53 1.20 1.41 -14.13
N VAL A 54 2.11 2.33 -14.45
CA VAL A 54 3.40 2.41 -13.79
C VAL A 54 3.46 3.69 -12.97
N ILE A 55 3.79 3.55 -11.69
CA ILE A 55 3.96 4.67 -10.77
C ILE A 55 5.36 4.58 -10.19
N ARG A 56 6.17 5.65 -10.34
CA ARG A 56 7.53 5.74 -9.80
C ARG A 56 7.69 7.00 -8.97
N LYS A 57 8.47 6.91 -7.89
CA LYS A 57 8.85 8.06 -7.07
C LYS A 57 10.16 7.75 -6.34
N GLY A 58 11.16 8.62 -6.49
CA GLY A 58 12.49 8.31 -6.01
C GLY A 58 13.02 7.05 -6.71
N GLY A 59 13.77 6.23 -6.04
CA GLY A 59 14.25 4.94 -6.55
C GLY A 59 13.19 3.82 -6.58
N ASP A 60 12.01 4.06 -6.02
CA ASP A 60 10.95 3.07 -5.87
C ASP A 60 9.92 3.15 -7.00
N GLY A 61 9.27 2.02 -7.28
CA GLY A 61 8.23 1.97 -8.29
C GLY A 61 7.26 0.80 -8.10
N MET A 62 6.09 0.97 -8.67
CA MET A 62 5.03 -0.02 -8.69
C MET A 62 4.50 -0.17 -10.12
N ASN A 63 4.30 -1.40 -10.53
CA ASN A 63 3.73 -1.74 -11.82
C ASN A 63 2.45 -2.56 -11.63
N LEU A 64 1.34 -2.03 -12.12
CA LEU A 64 0.03 -2.70 -12.11
C LEU A 64 -0.31 -3.14 -13.53
N ARG A 65 -0.68 -4.40 -13.69
CA ARG A 65 -1.09 -4.97 -14.98
C ARG A 65 -2.49 -5.55 -14.88
N ARG A 66 -3.28 -5.34 -15.93
CA ARG A 66 -4.61 -5.89 -16.06
C ARG A 66 -4.59 -7.24 -16.75
N GLU A 67 -5.15 -8.26 -16.11
CA GLU A 67 -5.34 -9.60 -16.66
C GLU A 67 -6.84 -9.94 -16.63
N GLY A 68 -7.50 -9.80 -17.78
CA GLY A 68 -8.95 -9.89 -17.86
C GLY A 68 -9.63 -8.79 -17.04
N ASP A 69 -10.42 -9.18 -16.05
CA ASP A 69 -11.14 -8.26 -15.16
C ASP A 69 -10.37 -7.92 -13.87
N LEU A 70 -9.19 -8.50 -13.67
CA LEU A 70 -8.40 -8.33 -12.47
C LEU A 70 -7.15 -7.50 -12.74
N TRP A 71 -6.81 -6.61 -11.80
CA TRP A 71 -5.54 -5.94 -11.77
C TRP A 71 -4.59 -6.67 -10.82
N ARG A 72 -3.33 -6.79 -11.24
CA ARG A 72 -2.26 -7.44 -10.50
C ARG A 72 -1.07 -6.51 -10.33
N CYS A 73 -0.36 -6.66 -9.23
CA CYS A 73 0.87 -5.92 -8.96
C CYS A 73 2.09 -6.77 -9.34
N GLU A 74 2.75 -6.42 -10.45
CA GLU A 74 3.96 -7.14 -10.89
C GLU A 74 5.11 -7.00 -9.89
N SER A 75 5.21 -5.85 -9.21
CA SER A 75 6.21 -5.62 -8.15
C SER A 75 5.98 -6.47 -6.89
N ALA A 76 4.87 -7.23 -6.84
CA ALA A 76 4.53 -8.18 -5.78
C ALA A 76 4.12 -9.51 -6.40
N ASP A 77 4.95 -10.02 -7.32
CA ASP A 77 4.84 -11.30 -8.02
C ASP A 77 3.46 -11.56 -8.65
N GLY A 78 2.76 -10.51 -9.06
CA GLY A 78 1.43 -10.61 -9.66
C GLY A 78 0.30 -10.78 -8.65
N TYR A 79 0.47 -10.38 -7.39
CA TYR A 79 -0.60 -10.41 -6.40
C TYR A 79 -1.79 -9.53 -6.82
N PRO A 80 -3.04 -9.99 -6.65
CA PRO A 80 -4.22 -9.21 -7.02
C PRO A 80 -4.34 -7.92 -6.22
N VAL A 81 -4.70 -6.83 -6.90
CA VAL A 81 -5.02 -5.55 -6.27
C VAL A 81 -6.52 -5.29 -6.30
N ARG A 82 -6.99 -4.39 -5.46
CA ARG A 82 -8.40 -3.99 -5.42
C ARG A 82 -8.77 -3.18 -6.65
N ASN A 83 -9.62 -3.73 -7.50
CA ASN A 83 -10.09 -3.05 -8.72
C ASN A 83 -10.70 -1.67 -8.42
N GLU A 84 -11.39 -1.52 -7.28
CA GLU A 84 -11.97 -0.23 -6.86
C GLU A 84 -10.90 0.82 -6.59
N ARG A 85 -9.72 0.40 -6.10
CA ARG A 85 -8.60 1.29 -5.85
C ARG A 85 -8.04 1.83 -7.17
N VAL A 86 -7.84 0.94 -8.15
CA VAL A 86 -7.38 1.30 -9.50
C VAL A 86 -8.40 2.20 -10.19
N ARG A 87 -9.68 1.83 -10.16
CA ARG A 87 -10.76 2.64 -10.74
C ARG A 87 -10.81 4.03 -10.14
N ARG A 88 -10.70 4.14 -8.81
CA ARG A 88 -10.67 5.43 -8.11
C ARG A 88 -9.50 6.29 -8.56
N PHE A 89 -8.31 5.71 -8.66
CA PHE A 89 -7.11 6.39 -9.12
C PHE A 89 -7.28 6.94 -10.55
N LEU A 90 -7.71 6.10 -11.50
CA LEU A 90 -7.96 6.53 -12.88
C LEU A 90 -9.06 7.60 -12.97
N MET A 91 -10.12 7.49 -12.16
CA MET A 91 -11.16 8.49 -12.09
C MET A 91 -10.63 9.84 -11.57
N GLN A 92 -9.81 9.84 -10.52
CA GLN A 92 -9.19 11.06 -9.98
C GLN A 92 -8.27 11.72 -11.01
N LEU A 93 -7.47 10.93 -11.76
CA LEU A 93 -6.64 11.45 -12.86
C LEU A 93 -7.50 12.06 -13.97
N SER A 94 -8.60 11.42 -14.37
CA SER A 94 -9.50 11.89 -15.43
C SER A 94 -10.27 13.15 -15.07
N GLN A 95 -10.36 13.49 -13.78
CA GLN A 95 -11.04 14.68 -13.26
C GLN A 95 -10.08 15.79 -12.88
N LEU A 96 -8.77 15.60 -13.09
CA LEU A 96 -7.76 16.59 -12.74
C LEU A 96 -7.89 17.81 -13.68
N GLU A 97 -8.31 18.95 -13.14
CA GLU A 97 -8.66 20.15 -13.88
C GLU A 97 -7.61 21.26 -13.68
N GLN A 98 -7.07 21.79 -14.77
CA GLN A 98 -6.12 22.91 -14.75
C GLN A 98 -6.80 24.18 -14.22
N ARG A 99 -6.23 24.78 -13.16
CA ARG A 99 -6.79 25.99 -12.52
C ARG A 99 -5.86 27.17 -12.58
N GLU A 100 -4.57 26.93 -12.52
CA GLU A 100 -3.57 27.98 -12.52
C GLU A 100 -2.31 27.46 -13.21
N ALA A 101 -1.88 28.13 -14.25
CA ALA A 101 -0.58 27.89 -14.84
C ALA A 101 0.49 28.46 -13.92
N LYS A 102 1.58 27.73 -13.75
CA LYS A 102 2.66 28.13 -12.85
C LYS A 102 3.90 28.57 -13.62
N THR A 103 4.64 27.64 -14.18
CA THR A 103 5.87 27.96 -14.91
C THR A 103 6.10 26.98 -16.04
N SER A 104 6.72 27.46 -17.10
CA SER A 104 7.30 26.67 -18.18
C SER A 104 8.82 26.59 -18.11
N ASP A 105 9.43 27.17 -17.07
CA ASP A 105 10.88 27.12 -16.86
C ASP A 105 11.27 25.84 -16.11
N PRO A 106 12.01 24.90 -16.74
CA PRO A 106 12.41 23.65 -16.10
C PRO A 106 13.23 23.83 -14.81
N ALA A 107 14.01 24.93 -14.71
CA ALA A 107 14.80 25.21 -13.53
C ALA A 107 13.94 25.46 -12.26
N ARG A 108 12.66 25.75 -12.44
CA ARG A 108 11.70 26.01 -11.34
C ARG A 108 10.81 24.83 -11.02
N HIS A 109 10.87 23.72 -11.78
CA HIS A 109 10.03 22.55 -11.58
C HIS A 109 10.24 21.89 -10.21
N HIS A 110 11.48 21.91 -9.70
CA HIS A 110 11.82 21.33 -8.40
C HIS A 110 11.01 21.93 -7.23
N ALA A 111 10.66 23.22 -7.31
CA ALA A 111 9.87 23.89 -6.26
C ALA A 111 8.45 23.32 -6.09
N MET A 112 7.96 22.61 -7.10
CA MET A 112 6.64 21.97 -7.11
C MET A 112 6.73 20.44 -7.09
N ASN A 113 7.94 19.87 -6.95
CA ASN A 113 8.21 18.44 -7.11
C ASN A 113 7.79 17.94 -8.50
N LEU A 114 8.12 18.69 -9.55
CA LEU A 114 7.80 18.38 -10.96
C LEU A 114 9.05 18.37 -11.85
N ALA A 115 10.24 18.32 -11.27
CA ALA A 115 11.48 18.09 -12.01
C ALA A 115 11.43 16.73 -12.74
N LEU A 116 12.38 16.48 -13.61
CA LEU A 116 12.50 15.13 -14.18
C LEU A 116 12.70 14.10 -13.06
N PRO A 117 12.18 12.88 -13.23
CA PRO A 117 12.36 11.82 -12.24
C PRO A 117 13.84 11.59 -11.93
N ASP A 118 14.14 11.54 -10.64
CA ASP A 118 15.46 11.34 -10.08
C ASP A 118 15.34 10.35 -8.91
N PRO A 119 16.29 9.41 -8.71
CA PRO A 119 16.25 8.46 -7.61
C PRO A 119 16.08 9.08 -6.22
N ASP A 120 16.63 10.28 -6.00
CA ASP A 120 16.49 11.03 -4.75
C ASP A 120 15.35 12.06 -4.80
N GLY A 121 14.59 12.08 -5.90
CA GLY A 121 13.58 13.10 -6.20
C GLY A 121 12.23 12.83 -5.54
N ASN A 122 11.42 13.90 -5.44
CA ASN A 122 10.05 13.84 -4.91
C ASN A 122 8.97 13.92 -6.00
N THR A 123 9.35 13.91 -7.27
CA THR A 123 8.44 13.85 -8.39
C THR A 123 7.83 12.45 -8.47
N THR A 124 6.51 12.38 -8.59
CA THR A 124 5.84 11.10 -8.87
C THR A 124 5.54 11.02 -10.36
N GLU A 125 6.11 10.03 -11.01
CA GLU A 125 5.87 9.71 -12.40
C GLU A 125 4.72 8.71 -12.52
N VAL A 126 3.80 8.96 -13.45
CA VAL A 126 2.68 8.06 -13.74
C VAL A 126 2.60 7.85 -15.25
N GLU A 127 2.73 6.61 -15.66
CA GLU A 127 2.51 6.17 -17.03
C GLU A 127 1.27 5.29 -17.11
N LEU A 128 0.40 5.58 -18.07
CA LEU A 128 -0.78 4.76 -18.38
C LEU A 128 -0.57 4.18 -19.78
N LEU A 129 -0.57 2.85 -19.89
CA LEU A 129 -0.21 2.15 -21.12
C LEU A 129 -1.35 1.28 -21.64
N SER A 130 -1.28 1.01 -22.94
CA SER A 130 -2.06 -0.03 -23.63
C SER A 130 -1.08 -0.91 -24.42
N GLY A 131 -0.87 -2.13 -23.99
CA GLY A 131 0.20 -2.98 -24.46
C GLY A 131 1.58 -2.33 -24.22
N ALA A 132 2.34 -2.15 -25.30
CA ALA A 132 3.65 -1.48 -25.26
C ALA A 132 3.57 0.04 -25.46
N ASN A 133 2.38 0.61 -25.71
CA ASN A 133 2.23 2.01 -26.03
C ASN A 133 1.86 2.82 -24.78
N THR A 134 2.69 3.82 -24.45
CA THR A 134 2.34 4.81 -23.43
C THR A 134 1.28 5.76 -23.99
N LEU A 135 0.06 5.66 -23.45
CA LEU A 135 -1.05 6.54 -23.82
C LEU A 135 -0.93 7.90 -23.13
N PHE A 136 -0.59 7.89 -21.85
CA PHE A 136 -0.46 9.11 -21.06
C PHE A 136 0.75 9.01 -20.13
N HIS A 137 1.50 10.10 -20.05
CA HIS A 137 2.67 10.21 -19.19
C HIS A 137 2.63 11.54 -18.42
N LEU A 138 2.43 11.45 -17.11
CA LEU A 138 2.28 12.59 -16.21
C LEU A 138 3.35 12.62 -15.16
N LEU A 139 3.67 13.81 -14.73
CA LEU A 139 4.42 14.06 -13.50
C LEU A 139 3.48 14.75 -12.51
N LEU A 140 3.36 14.14 -11.34
CA LEU A 140 2.59 14.63 -10.21
C LEU A 140 3.55 15.11 -9.13
N GLY A 141 3.31 16.32 -8.70
CA GLY A 141 4.12 16.98 -7.69
C GLY A 141 3.42 17.09 -6.35
N ARG A 142 3.75 18.17 -5.67
CA ARG A 142 3.20 18.49 -4.34
C ARG A 142 1.68 18.59 -4.38
N GLN A 143 1.03 18.08 -3.35
CA GLN A 143 -0.41 18.16 -3.14
C GLN A 143 -0.76 19.13 -2.02
N GLN A 144 -1.91 19.77 -2.13
CA GLN A 144 -2.50 20.64 -1.11
C GLN A 144 -3.84 20.08 -0.67
N TRP A 145 -4.12 20.18 0.63
CA TRP A 145 -5.38 19.68 1.21
C TRP A 145 -6.50 20.72 1.24
N GLN A 146 -6.14 22.03 1.41
CA GLN A 146 -7.10 23.12 1.48
C GLN A 146 -6.60 24.33 0.68
N PRO A 147 -7.26 24.67 -0.44
CA PRO A 147 -8.19 23.81 -1.19
C PRO A 147 -7.47 22.60 -1.79
N LYS A 148 -8.20 21.49 -2.00
CA LYS A 148 -7.63 20.29 -2.62
C LYS A 148 -7.08 20.60 -4.00
N ALA A 149 -5.77 20.46 -4.14
CA ALA A 149 -5.07 20.72 -5.40
C ALA A 149 -3.84 19.82 -5.53
N THR A 150 -3.50 19.48 -6.77
CA THR A 150 -2.31 18.73 -7.14
C THR A 150 -1.52 19.53 -8.16
N PHE A 151 -0.22 19.71 -7.96
CA PHE A 151 0.65 20.23 -8.99
C PHE A 151 0.95 19.12 -9.99
N ALA A 152 0.81 19.41 -11.28
CA ALA A 152 1.00 18.42 -12.34
C ALA A 152 1.53 19.03 -13.62
N ARG A 153 2.19 18.22 -14.45
CA ARG A 153 2.51 18.50 -15.85
C ARG A 153 2.50 17.23 -16.69
N LEU A 154 2.32 17.34 -17.97
CA LEU A 154 2.64 16.25 -18.89
C LEU A 154 4.15 16.12 -19.00
N ALA A 155 4.68 14.91 -19.05
CA ALA A 155 6.13 14.67 -19.04
C ALA A 155 6.83 15.34 -20.23
N GLN A 156 6.17 15.39 -21.39
CA GLN A 156 6.69 15.97 -22.63
C GLN A 156 6.51 17.51 -22.74
N LYS A 157 5.89 18.14 -21.72
CA LYS A 157 5.63 19.59 -21.74
C LYS A 157 6.25 20.25 -20.51
N ASP A 158 6.85 21.42 -20.68
CA ASP A 158 7.46 22.16 -19.57
C ASP A 158 6.43 22.96 -18.75
N GLN A 159 5.26 23.24 -19.33
CA GLN A 159 4.22 23.98 -18.62
C GLN A 159 3.66 23.17 -17.45
N THR A 160 3.80 23.73 -16.25
CA THR A 160 3.28 23.18 -14.99
C THR A 160 1.99 23.87 -14.60
N TYR A 161 1.11 23.13 -13.96
CA TYR A 161 -0.18 23.61 -13.51
C TYR A 161 -0.42 23.28 -12.04
N LYS A 162 -1.15 24.18 -11.35
CA LYS A 162 -1.88 23.84 -10.15
C LYS A 162 -3.26 23.37 -10.57
N CYS A 163 -3.55 22.11 -10.42
CA CYS A 163 -4.81 21.50 -10.82
C CYS A 163 -5.75 21.36 -9.63
N LYS A 164 -7.05 21.53 -9.87
CA LYS A 164 -8.09 21.19 -8.89
C LYS A 164 -8.23 19.69 -8.85
N GLY A 165 -8.21 19.13 -7.66
CA GLY A 165 -8.31 17.70 -7.40
C GLY A 165 -7.18 17.22 -6.49
N HIS A 166 -7.45 16.11 -5.84
CA HIS A 166 -6.48 15.39 -5.02
C HIS A 166 -6.43 13.96 -5.55
N ILE A 167 -5.23 13.45 -5.78
CA ILE A 167 -5.02 12.10 -6.28
C ILE A 167 -4.52 11.26 -5.11
N ASP A 168 -5.31 10.27 -4.74
CA ASP A 168 -4.97 9.34 -3.69
C ASP A 168 -4.14 8.19 -4.30
N PHE A 169 -2.83 8.31 -4.23
CA PHE A 169 -1.89 7.28 -4.65
C PHE A 169 -0.82 7.03 -3.57
N ASP A 170 -0.30 5.83 -3.58
CA ASP A 170 0.82 5.41 -2.78
C ASP A 170 1.68 4.49 -3.66
N ILE A 171 3.00 4.60 -3.55
CA ILE A 171 3.93 3.71 -4.26
C ILE A 171 4.11 2.37 -3.54
N ASN A 172 3.65 2.28 -2.27
CA ASN A 172 3.64 1.01 -1.56
C ASN A 172 2.56 0.08 -2.15
N PRO A 173 2.94 -1.04 -2.78
CA PRO A 173 2.00 -1.97 -3.39
C PRO A 173 0.90 -2.46 -2.45
N VAL A 174 1.23 -2.66 -1.18
CA VAL A 174 0.30 -3.20 -0.16
C VAL A 174 -0.92 -2.29 0.03
N SER A 175 -0.76 -0.97 -0.14
CA SER A 175 -1.87 -0.02 -0.04
C SER A 175 -2.96 -0.23 -1.11
N TRP A 176 -2.63 -0.95 -2.19
CA TRP A 176 -3.55 -1.29 -3.28
C TRP A 176 -4.21 -2.65 -3.11
N MET A 177 -3.77 -3.46 -2.15
CA MET A 177 -4.18 -4.84 -1.94
C MET A 177 -5.24 -4.99 -0.86
N GLN A 178 -5.91 -6.14 -0.85
CA GLN A 178 -6.66 -6.61 0.31
C GLN A 178 -5.66 -7.31 1.22
N THR A 179 -5.34 -6.67 2.35
CA THR A 179 -4.29 -7.17 3.26
C THR A 179 -4.75 -8.29 4.18
N THR A 180 -6.05 -8.37 4.47
CA THR A 180 -6.61 -9.46 5.27
C THR A 180 -6.71 -10.72 4.43
N PHE A 181 -5.93 -11.74 4.77
CA PHE A 181 -5.91 -13.03 4.07
C PHE A 181 -6.47 -14.19 4.91
N CYS A 182 -6.66 -14.02 6.19
CA CYS A 182 -7.34 -14.96 7.05
C CYS A 182 -8.33 -14.21 7.95
N GLU A 183 -9.58 -14.63 7.91
CA GLU A 183 -10.63 -14.10 8.79
C GLU A 183 -11.53 -15.26 9.19
N LEU A 184 -11.48 -15.64 10.47
CA LEU A 184 -12.26 -16.71 11.06
C LEU A 184 -13.30 -16.14 12.02
N GLN A 185 -14.41 -16.83 12.16
CA GLN A 185 -15.38 -16.48 13.20
C GLN A 185 -14.75 -16.69 14.58
N SER A 186 -14.94 -15.72 15.47
CA SER A 186 -14.55 -15.89 16.87
C SER A 186 -15.22 -17.14 17.47
N GLY A 187 -14.42 -17.97 18.13
CA GLY A 187 -14.93 -19.22 18.71
C GLY A 187 -15.10 -20.39 17.73
N SER A 188 -14.67 -20.25 16.45
CA SER A 188 -14.67 -21.34 15.49
C SER A 188 -13.61 -22.41 15.76
N ILE A 189 -12.54 -22.07 16.50
CA ILE A 189 -11.40 -22.95 16.73
C ILE A 189 -11.74 -23.99 17.81
N ARG A 190 -11.45 -25.25 17.51
CA ARG A 190 -11.71 -26.41 18.35
C ARG A 190 -10.44 -27.09 18.88
N LYS A 191 -9.31 -26.88 18.20
CA LYS A 191 -8.02 -27.43 18.61
C LYS A 191 -6.91 -26.62 17.98
N VAL A 192 -5.82 -26.46 18.71
CA VAL A 192 -4.58 -25.86 18.20
C VAL A 192 -3.44 -26.82 18.47
N GLN A 193 -2.61 -27.06 17.47
CA GLN A 193 -1.39 -27.86 17.61
C GLN A 193 -0.18 -27.05 17.15
N MET A 194 0.91 -27.17 17.91
CA MET A 194 2.20 -26.59 17.58
C MET A 194 3.31 -27.49 18.16
N GLY A 195 4.09 -28.12 17.26
CA GLY A 195 5.06 -29.13 17.68
C GLY A 195 4.39 -30.24 18.52
N ARG A 196 4.93 -30.47 19.73
CA ARG A 196 4.41 -31.46 20.69
C ARG A 196 3.26 -30.95 21.59
N MET A 197 2.84 -29.71 21.40
CA MET A 197 1.80 -29.08 22.21
C MET A 197 0.46 -29.13 21.50
N THR A 198 -0.58 -29.47 22.27
CA THR A 198 -1.98 -29.45 21.81
C THR A 198 -2.83 -28.69 22.82
N LEU A 199 -3.61 -27.73 22.34
CA LEU A 199 -4.63 -27.00 23.10
C LEU A 199 -6.01 -27.45 22.66
N VAL A 200 -6.86 -27.77 23.62
CA VAL A 200 -8.28 -28.11 23.40
C VAL A 200 -9.15 -27.29 24.36
N PRO A 201 -10.39 -26.92 23.96
CA PRO A 201 -11.31 -26.27 24.91
C PRO A 201 -11.51 -27.14 26.14
N SER A 202 -11.56 -26.54 27.33
CA SER A 202 -11.96 -27.24 28.54
C SER A 202 -13.43 -27.64 28.46
N SER A 203 -13.80 -28.77 29.04
CA SER A 203 -15.15 -29.38 28.95
C SER A 203 -16.29 -28.48 29.40
N ASP A 204 -15.99 -27.46 30.20
CA ASP A 204 -17.00 -26.55 30.76
C ASP A 204 -17.44 -25.44 29.78
N SER A 205 -16.90 -25.43 28.57
CA SER A 205 -17.10 -24.36 27.56
C SER A 205 -17.95 -24.79 26.35
N LEU A 206 -18.66 -25.92 26.41
CA LEU A 206 -19.51 -26.40 25.33
C LEU A 206 -20.69 -25.47 25.07
N GLY A 207 -20.62 -24.68 23.98
CA GLY A 207 -21.69 -23.80 23.51
C GLY A 207 -21.39 -22.30 23.52
N ALA A 208 -20.26 -21.88 24.13
CA ALA A 208 -19.77 -20.50 24.10
C ALA A 208 -18.39 -20.44 23.46
N THR A 209 -17.87 -19.24 23.17
CA THR A 209 -16.46 -19.05 22.85
C THR A 209 -15.63 -19.64 23.98
N PRO A 210 -14.76 -20.65 23.73
CA PRO A 210 -13.98 -21.27 24.78
C PRO A 210 -13.09 -20.25 25.48
N ASN A 211 -13.36 -19.97 26.75
CA ASN A 211 -12.54 -19.03 27.53
C ASN A 211 -11.37 -19.73 28.23
N VAL A 212 -11.43 -21.06 28.35
CA VAL A 212 -10.40 -21.84 29.02
C VAL A 212 -9.90 -22.97 28.11
N TRP A 213 -8.60 -23.05 27.96
CA TRP A 213 -7.92 -24.04 27.12
C TRP A 213 -7.09 -24.98 27.96
N ALA A 214 -7.35 -26.27 27.81
CA ALA A 214 -6.53 -27.30 28.41
C ALA A 214 -5.35 -27.61 27.48
N LEU A 215 -4.14 -27.69 28.06
CA LEU A 215 -2.90 -27.99 27.35
C LEU A 215 -2.55 -29.47 27.58
N LYS A 216 -2.23 -30.15 26.50
CA LYS A 216 -1.69 -31.51 26.47
C LYS A 216 -0.34 -31.50 25.77
N THR A 217 0.59 -32.34 26.20
CA THR A 217 1.92 -32.48 25.57
C THR A 217 2.17 -33.94 25.25
N ASP A 218 2.70 -34.20 24.07
CA ASP A 218 3.08 -35.54 23.61
C ASP A 218 4.57 -35.77 23.86
N GLY A 219 4.90 -36.18 25.13
CA GLY A 219 6.28 -36.50 25.55
C GLY A 219 7.21 -35.29 25.70
N GLY A 220 8.50 -35.55 25.95
CA GLY A 220 9.55 -34.54 26.06
C GLY A 220 9.66 -33.90 27.45
N GLU A 221 10.55 -32.90 27.55
CA GLU A 221 10.76 -32.16 28.79
C GLU A 221 9.53 -31.29 29.15
N PRO A 222 9.32 -31.02 30.46
CA PRO A 222 8.23 -30.16 30.90
C PRO A 222 8.33 -28.76 30.26
N ILE A 223 7.23 -28.30 29.67
CA ILE A 223 7.11 -26.93 29.16
C ILE A 223 6.95 -25.99 30.36
N SER A 224 7.71 -24.90 30.39
CA SER A 224 7.59 -23.91 31.47
C SER A 224 6.17 -23.36 31.60
N GLU A 225 5.74 -23.03 32.81
CA GLU A 225 4.41 -22.51 33.08
C GLU A 225 4.15 -21.19 32.32
N ALA A 226 5.18 -20.34 32.14
CA ALA A 226 5.10 -19.11 31.40
C ALA A 226 4.72 -19.39 29.94
N ILE A 227 5.40 -20.31 29.26
CA ILE A 227 5.10 -20.73 27.89
C ILE A 227 3.70 -21.34 27.77
N GLN A 228 3.30 -22.18 28.73
CA GLN A 228 1.96 -22.76 28.76
C GLN A 228 0.88 -21.69 28.85
N ASN A 229 1.06 -20.66 29.68
CA ASN A 229 0.12 -19.57 29.85
C ASN A 229 0.09 -18.67 28.60
N SER A 230 1.24 -18.35 28.02
CA SER A 230 1.34 -17.62 26.76
C SER A 230 0.61 -18.36 25.64
N ALA A 231 0.79 -19.68 25.52
CA ALA A 231 0.12 -20.50 24.52
C ALA A 231 -1.40 -20.51 24.67
N ARG A 232 -1.91 -20.70 25.90
CA ARG A 232 -3.36 -20.73 26.17
C ARG A 232 -4.05 -19.40 25.85
N THR A 233 -3.37 -18.28 26.05
CA THR A 233 -3.95 -16.94 25.84
C THR A 233 -3.82 -16.45 24.40
N SER A 234 -2.71 -16.77 23.74
CA SER A 234 -2.38 -16.18 22.43
C SER A 234 -2.81 -17.04 21.26
N LEU A 235 -2.50 -18.35 21.26
CA LEU A 235 -2.66 -19.18 20.07
C LEU A 235 -4.11 -19.38 19.61
N PRO A 236 -5.11 -19.55 20.49
CA PRO A 236 -6.49 -19.75 20.02
C PRO A 236 -7.10 -18.54 19.30
N ALA A 237 -6.67 -17.34 19.64
CA ALA A 237 -7.16 -16.12 18.99
C ALA A 237 -6.27 -15.67 17.81
N TRP A 238 -5.07 -16.24 17.69
CA TRP A 238 -4.06 -15.79 16.76
C TRP A 238 -4.51 -15.79 15.28
N PRO A 239 -5.15 -16.85 14.74
CA PRO A 239 -5.53 -16.89 13.33
C PRO A 239 -6.89 -16.24 13.03
N VAL A 240 -7.58 -15.68 14.02
CA VAL A 240 -8.92 -15.10 13.83
C VAL A 240 -8.90 -14.01 12.77
N ARG A 241 -7.84 -13.19 12.78
CA ARG A 241 -7.60 -12.22 11.71
C ARG A 241 -6.10 -12.07 11.47
N LEU A 242 -5.67 -12.31 10.23
CA LEU A 242 -4.30 -12.12 9.80
C LEU A 242 -4.27 -11.13 8.64
N ASP A 243 -3.49 -10.06 8.83
CA ASP A 243 -3.19 -9.05 7.84
C ASP A 243 -1.69 -9.07 7.55
N PHE A 244 -1.32 -8.96 6.28
CA PHE A 244 0.09 -8.92 5.87
C PHE A 244 0.54 -7.48 5.61
N ASP A 245 1.85 -7.25 5.71
CA ASP A 245 2.54 -6.02 5.32
C ASP A 245 3.42 -6.20 4.07
N SER A 246 3.60 -7.45 3.62
CA SER A 246 4.24 -7.80 2.35
C SER A 246 3.75 -9.16 1.85
N VAL A 247 3.84 -9.39 0.55
CA VAL A 247 3.40 -10.63 -0.09
C VAL A 247 4.34 -10.99 -1.24
N ARG A 248 4.56 -12.30 -1.45
CA ARG A 248 5.38 -12.82 -2.53
C ARG A 248 4.88 -14.19 -3.00
N SER A 249 5.30 -14.61 -4.18
CA SER A 249 4.99 -15.94 -4.73
C SER A 249 5.57 -17.05 -3.85
N ARG A 250 4.72 -17.98 -3.40
CA ARG A 250 5.16 -19.16 -2.63
C ARG A 250 6.06 -20.08 -3.45
N THR A 251 5.85 -20.16 -4.76
CA THR A 251 6.61 -21.04 -5.65
C THR A 251 8.03 -20.52 -5.86
N GLU A 252 8.17 -19.20 -6.04
CA GLU A 252 9.46 -18.56 -6.27
C GLU A 252 10.26 -18.38 -4.97
N HIS A 253 9.54 -18.25 -3.86
CA HIS A 253 10.12 -18.02 -2.54
C HIS A 253 9.55 -19.01 -1.50
N PRO A 254 9.93 -20.30 -1.56
CA PRO A 254 9.49 -21.28 -0.59
C PRO A 254 9.99 -20.95 0.82
N LEU A 255 9.22 -21.34 1.84
CA LEU A 255 9.66 -21.19 3.24
C LEU A 255 10.77 -22.21 3.56
N SER A 256 11.51 -21.94 4.64
CA SER A 256 12.48 -22.86 5.20
C SER A 256 11.81 -24.21 5.60
N PRO A 257 12.47 -25.35 5.40
CA PRO A 257 11.99 -26.64 5.91
C PRO A 257 11.85 -26.70 7.43
N GLU A 258 12.54 -25.81 8.17
CA GLU A 258 12.51 -25.72 9.63
C GLU A 258 11.40 -24.79 10.15
N SER A 259 10.50 -24.34 9.26
CA SER A 259 9.39 -23.46 9.63
C SER A 259 8.52 -24.07 10.74
N ALA A 260 8.10 -23.21 11.67
CA ALA A 260 7.15 -23.59 12.70
C ALA A 260 5.77 -23.83 12.08
N VAL A 261 5.15 -24.98 12.38
CA VAL A 261 3.84 -25.34 11.85
C VAL A 261 2.79 -25.26 12.94
N LEU A 262 1.78 -24.41 12.73
CA LEU A 262 0.58 -24.31 13.54
C LEU A 262 -0.61 -24.95 12.80
N ARG A 263 -1.30 -25.87 13.48
CA ARG A 263 -2.51 -26.50 12.95
C ARG A 263 -3.69 -26.12 13.82
N PHE A 264 -4.74 -25.65 13.16
CA PHE A 264 -5.99 -25.26 13.81
C PHE A 264 -7.12 -26.16 13.26
N GLU A 265 -7.78 -26.89 14.12
CA GLU A 265 -9.07 -27.51 13.77
C GLU A 265 -10.17 -26.49 14.04
N THR A 266 -10.93 -26.17 13.02
CA THR A 266 -12.05 -25.24 13.08
C THR A 266 -13.37 -25.94 12.77
N ILE A 267 -14.50 -25.28 12.99
CA ILE A 267 -15.81 -25.81 12.58
C ILE A 267 -15.95 -25.99 11.06
N GLU A 268 -15.11 -25.28 10.28
CA GLU A 268 -15.15 -25.30 8.80
C GLU A 268 -14.13 -26.28 8.19
N GLY A 269 -13.12 -26.69 8.96
CA GLY A 269 -12.04 -27.55 8.47
C GLY A 269 -10.74 -27.36 9.22
N GLN A 270 -9.66 -27.79 8.62
CA GLN A 270 -8.31 -27.64 9.17
C GLN A 270 -7.56 -26.50 8.49
N LEU A 271 -7.01 -25.60 9.27
CA LEU A 271 -6.12 -24.54 8.86
C LEU A 271 -4.69 -24.91 9.30
N GLU A 272 -3.77 -24.91 8.35
CA GLU A 272 -2.35 -25.06 8.62
C GLU A 272 -1.63 -23.77 8.26
N VAL A 273 -0.84 -23.24 9.17
CA VAL A 273 0.00 -22.06 8.98
C VAL A 273 1.45 -22.44 9.26
N SER A 274 2.29 -22.33 8.24
CA SER A 274 3.73 -22.52 8.38
C SER A 274 4.39 -21.14 8.47
N LEU A 275 5.25 -20.94 9.46
CA LEU A 275 5.92 -19.68 9.79
C LEU A 275 7.43 -19.87 9.75
N ASP A 276 8.11 -19.08 8.93
CA ASP A 276 9.56 -18.96 8.94
C ASP A 276 9.94 -17.92 10.00
N LEU A 277 10.19 -18.38 11.22
CA LEU A 277 10.44 -17.51 12.36
C LEU A 277 11.88 -16.95 12.40
N GLY A 278 12.81 -17.50 11.57
CA GLY A 278 14.18 -17.01 11.39
C GLY A 278 14.93 -16.61 12.66
N ASP A 279 16.19 -16.26 12.50
CA ASP A 279 17.06 -15.82 13.64
C ASP A 279 16.92 -14.33 14.00
N THR A 280 16.14 -13.56 13.23
CA THR A 280 16.04 -12.10 13.41
C THR A 280 14.77 -11.71 14.14
N ALA A 281 14.90 -11.33 15.40
CA ALA A 281 13.79 -11.02 16.30
C ALA A 281 12.93 -9.81 15.88
N ASP A 282 13.42 -8.90 15.02
CA ASP A 282 12.78 -7.58 14.82
C ASP A 282 12.09 -7.38 13.46
N THR A 283 12.05 -8.40 12.62
CA THR A 283 11.58 -8.20 11.23
C THR A 283 10.25 -8.88 10.88
N GLY A 284 9.56 -9.49 11.84
CA GLY A 284 8.35 -10.27 11.56
C GLY A 284 8.65 -11.69 11.07
N ALA A 285 7.75 -12.28 10.29
CA ALA A 285 7.92 -13.61 9.73
C ALA A 285 7.16 -13.82 8.43
N TRP A 286 7.77 -14.55 7.49
CA TRP A 286 7.04 -15.06 6.34
C TRP A 286 6.20 -16.27 6.72
N CYS A 287 5.00 -16.35 6.22
CA CYS A 287 4.10 -17.47 6.44
C CYS A 287 3.41 -17.94 5.17
N THR A 288 3.02 -19.20 5.16
CA THR A 288 2.09 -19.76 4.19
C THR A 288 0.87 -20.29 4.91
N ILE A 289 -0.26 -20.33 4.21
CA ILE A 289 -1.52 -20.79 4.75
C ILE A 289 -2.13 -21.84 3.83
N ASP A 290 -2.52 -22.97 4.40
CA ASP A 290 -3.22 -24.05 3.70
C ASP A 290 -4.51 -24.38 4.48
N PHE A 291 -5.61 -24.50 3.75
CA PHE A 291 -6.91 -24.83 4.33
C PHE A 291 -7.45 -26.11 3.71
N ASN A 292 -7.79 -27.06 4.56
CA ASN A 292 -8.43 -28.30 4.17
C ASN A 292 -9.88 -28.30 4.71
N PRO A 293 -10.89 -28.16 3.84
CA PRO A 293 -12.28 -28.10 4.28
C PRO A 293 -12.70 -29.43 4.92
N GLY A 294 -13.58 -29.36 5.90
CA GLY A 294 -14.22 -30.52 6.51
C GLY A 294 -15.03 -31.34 5.50
N LEU A 295 -15.31 -32.58 5.85
CA LEU A 295 -16.12 -33.51 5.01
C LEU A 295 -17.46 -32.85 4.66
N GLY A 296 -17.73 -32.72 3.35
CA GLY A 296 -18.97 -32.17 2.82
C GLY A 296 -18.99 -30.64 2.67
N GLN A 297 -17.95 -29.95 3.05
CA GLN A 297 -17.82 -28.50 2.86
C GLN A 297 -17.02 -28.19 1.59
N LYS A 298 -17.47 -27.18 0.82
CA LYS A 298 -16.71 -26.66 -0.30
C LYS A 298 -15.71 -25.63 0.25
N PRO A 299 -14.42 -25.67 -0.19
CA PRO A 299 -13.50 -24.61 0.16
C PRO A 299 -14.06 -23.29 -0.33
N GLN A 300 -14.01 -22.25 0.50
CA GLN A 300 -14.28 -20.91 0.02
C GLN A 300 -13.24 -20.59 -1.08
N ALA A 301 -13.67 -19.98 -2.16
CA ALA A 301 -12.78 -19.63 -3.29
C ALA A 301 -11.54 -18.84 -2.84
N ALA A 302 -11.66 -18.07 -1.77
CA ALA A 302 -10.57 -17.33 -1.14
C ALA A 302 -9.42 -18.25 -0.70
N TRP A 303 -9.69 -19.40 -0.07
CA TRP A 303 -8.64 -20.27 0.48
C TRP A 303 -7.74 -20.86 -0.60
N SER A 304 -8.30 -21.29 -1.74
CA SER A 304 -7.52 -21.81 -2.86
C SER A 304 -6.67 -20.73 -3.54
N GLN A 305 -7.04 -19.47 -3.39
CA GLN A 305 -6.27 -18.34 -3.89
C GLN A 305 -5.06 -18.05 -2.99
N TRP A 306 -5.24 -18.15 -1.66
CA TRP A 306 -4.19 -17.84 -0.68
C TRP A 306 -3.03 -18.85 -0.69
N SER A 307 -3.27 -20.10 -1.02
CA SER A 307 -2.24 -21.16 -1.04
C SER A 307 -1.09 -20.92 -2.03
N LYS A 308 -1.26 -19.98 -2.97
CA LYS A 308 -0.22 -19.61 -3.95
C LYS A 308 0.80 -18.61 -3.41
N TRP A 309 0.56 -18.02 -2.24
CA TRP A 309 1.29 -16.90 -1.73
C TRP A 309 1.97 -17.20 -0.40
N SER A 310 3.09 -16.51 -0.18
CA SER A 310 3.69 -16.33 1.13
C SER A 310 3.43 -14.91 1.58
N PHE A 311 3.01 -14.75 2.84
CA PHE A 311 2.64 -13.47 3.44
C PHE A 311 3.64 -13.12 4.53
N HIS A 312 4.05 -11.87 4.59
CA HIS A 312 4.86 -11.38 5.69
C HIS A 312 3.96 -10.82 6.79
N LEU A 313 4.14 -11.32 8.00
CA LEU A 313 3.46 -10.85 9.21
C LEU A 313 4.40 -9.96 10.01
N PRO A 314 3.96 -8.80 10.48
CA PRO A 314 4.79 -7.92 11.29
C PRO A 314 5.16 -8.56 12.64
N ASP A 315 6.27 -8.14 13.25
CA ASP A 315 6.83 -8.76 14.46
C ASP A 315 5.83 -8.81 15.62
N TRP A 316 5.08 -7.74 15.86
CA TRP A 316 4.07 -7.72 16.93
C TRP A 316 3.01 -8.84 16.79
N ARG A 317 2.84 -9.38 15.59
CA ARG A 317 1.90 -10.47 15.30
C ARG A 317 2.50 -11.84 15.55
N VAL A 318 3.79 -11.99 15.39
CA VAL A 318 4.49 -13.28 15.48
C VAL A 318 5.31 -13.46 16.75
N SER A 319 5.57 -12.41 17.52
CA SER A 319 6.42 -12.44 18.73
C SER A 319 5.98 -13.50 19.75
N ALA A 320 4.69 -13.56 20.07
CA ALA A 320 4.17 -14.57 20.99
C ALA A 320 4.32 -16.00 20.44
N VAL A 321 4.10 -16.19 19.12
CA VAL A 321 4.28 -17.51 18.47
C VAL A 321 5.74 -17.92 18.48
N ARG A 322 6.65 -16.97 18.24
CA ARG A 322 8.11 -17.19 18.28
C ARG A 322 8.55 -17.62 19.69
N GLU A 323 8.15 -16.89 20.71
CA GLU A 323 8.46 -17.23 22.13
C GLU A 323 8.01 -18.64 22.49
N ILE A 324 6.77 -19.00 22.10
CA ILE A 324 6.23 -20.33 22.35
C ILE A 324 7.03 -21.39 21.59
N TRP A 325 7.35 -21.15 20.31
CA TRP A 325 8.10 -22.09 19.48
C TRP A 325 9.49 -22.37 20.03
N GLU A 326 10.23 -21.33 20.42
CA GLU A 326 11.54 -21.47 21.03
C GLU A 326 11.46 -22.24 22.37
N GLY A 327 10.45 -21.94 23.17
CA GLY A 327 10.22 -22.70 24.43
C GLY A 327 9.85 -24.17 24.23
N LEU A 328 9.38 -24.56 23.03
CA LEU A 328 9.07 -25.95 22.69
C LEU A 328 10.31 -26.72 22.18
N LYS A 329 11.31 -26.05 21.62
CA LYS A 329 12.56 -26.67 21.17
C LYS A 329 13.43 -27.12 22.34
N GLY A 330 13.23 -26.52 23.53
CA GLY A 330 14.06 -26.75 24.70
C GLY A 330 15.43 -26.03 24.62
N PRO A 331 16.20 -26.02 25.69
CA PRO A 331 17.53 -25.40 25.69
C PRO A 331 18.52 -26.18 24.83
#